data_cadc98a4f7b599e4dbb9c8581df952b1
#
_entry.id   cadc98a4f7b599e4dbb9c8581df952b1
#
_cell.length_a   1.000
_cell.length_b   1.000
_cell.length_c   1.000
_cell.angle_alpha   90.00
_cell.angle_beta   90.00
_cell.angle_gamma   90.00
#
_symmetry.space_group_name_H-M   'P 1'
#
loop_
_entity.id
_entity.type
_entity.pdbx_description
1 polymer ?
#
loop_
_entity_poly.entity_id
_entity_poly.type
_entity_poly.pdbx_seq_one_letter_code
_entity_poly.pdbx_strand_id
1 'polypeptide(L)'
;MAPRLNALRLEDLRHNKGLMRAARRFRSLGVMNTTPATTIISDPRRQAALLYWQGFSVRQIAETLNIKGPTVQSWKLRDKWDDIAPISRVEQSMEARLIQLIMKDVKEGKDFKEIDLLGRQIERLARVNRYSATGNEADLNPNVANRNKGERKPAERNVFSEAAVEKLQSIFTETTFEYQMGWYRAGLQHRIRNILKSRQIGATFFFAREALLDALTTGRNQIFLSASKAQAHVFRNYIIDFARLVEVDLKGDPMVLPNGARLMFLGTNVRTAQSYTGNLYLDEYFWIPKFQELRKVASGMSLHKRWRTTYFSTPSSLAHSAYPFWSGELFNKGRRSKADHVQLDLSHSHLSKGVLCGDGQWRQIVTVEDALTGGCNLFDLDQLSLEYSPAEYQNLLMCEFVDDTASVFPFAELQGCMVDALEEWEDFNPYAVRPFGYRPVWIGYDPSEANGGDSAGCAVIAPPMVAGGKFRVLERHQWQGMNFAAQAQKIKDLTEKYCVEYIGIDATTVGQGVFQLVREFFPAAREIKYTPEIKTAMVLKAKDTIGRGCLEYDTSHTDITAAFMAIRKTMTASGARSTYTASRSEEASHADVAWSIMHALLNEPLTAGSGHSSPNILEFY
;
A
#
# COMPACT_ATOMS: atom_id res chain seq x y z
N MET A 1 6.81 -2.11 -24.60
CA MET A 1 5.33 -2.06 -24.56
C MET A 1 4.89 -0.70 -24.03
N ALA A 2 4.90 0.28 -24.86
CA ALA A 2 4.38 1.60 -24.49
C ALA A 2 3.67 2.22 -25.70
N PRO A 3 2.39 1.93 -25.88
CA PRO A 3 1.51 2.88 -26.56
C PRO A 3 0.08 2.99 -25.98
N ARG A 4 -0.18 2.74 -24.70
CA ARG A 4 -1.56 2.85 -24.15
C ARG A 4 -1.83 4.02 -23.20
N LEU A 5 -0.85 4.85 -22.87
CA LEU A 5 -1.03 5.99 -21.95
C LEU A 5 -1.47 7.28 -22.64
N ASN A 6 -1.45 7.35 -23.98
CA ASN A 6 -1.83 8.56 -24.72
C ASN A 6 -3.30 8.63 -25.15
N ALA A 7 -4.07 7.57 -24.99
CA ALA A 7 -5.48 7.55 -25.44
C ALA A 7 -6.45 8.18 -24.43
N LEU A 8 -6.20 8.06 -23.14
CA LEU A 8 -7.09 8.58 -22.09
C LEU A 8 -7.06 10.10 -21.90
N ARG A 9 -6.00 10.79 -22.34
CA ARG A 9 -5.91 12.25 -22.29
C ARG A 9 -6.63 12.99 -23.42
N LEU A 10 -7.03 12.30 -24.47
CA LEU A 10 -7.73 12.91 -25.63
C LEU A 10 -9.25 12.90 -25.52
N GLU A 11 -9.83 12.05 -24.70
CA GLU A 11 -11.28 12.01 -24.49
C GLU A 11 -11.77 13.09 -23.52
N ASP A 12 -10.99 13.44 -22.49
CA ASP A 12 -11.33 14.53 -21.57
C ASP A 12 -11.29 15.92 -22.25
N LEU A 13 -10.57 16.07 -23.36
CA LEU A 13 -10.53 17.30 -24.15
C LEU A 13 -11.71 17.46 -25.12
N ARG A 14 -12.48 16.40 -25.37
CA ARG A 14 -13.63 16.47 -26.30
C ARG A 14 -14.87 17.16 -25.72
N HIS A 15 -14.94 17.36 -24.41
CA HIS A 15 -16.09 17.99 -23.75
C HIS A 15 -16.02 19.51 -23.62
N ASN A 16 -14.87 20.12 -23.97
CA ASN A 16 -14.72 21.58 -23.87
C ASN A 16 -14.66 22.26 -25.25
N LYS A 17 -15.83 22.44 -25.85
CA LYS A 17 -16.01 23.09 -27.17
C LYS A 17 -15.41 24.51 -27.27
N GLY A 18 -15.12 25.16 -26.13
CA GLY A 18 -14.51 26.48 -26.06
C GLY A 18 -13.02 26.48 -26.42
N LEU A 19 -12.28 25.53 -25.91
CA LEU A 19 -10.82 25.37 -26.16
C LEU A 19 -10.54 24.95 -27.61
N MET A 20 -11.43 24.15 -28.22
CA MET A 20 -11.30 23.73 -29.62
C MET A 20 -11.56 24.85 -30.65
N ARG A 21 -12.35 25.86 -30.30
CA ARG A 21 -12.52 27.04 -31.17
C ARG A 21 -11.29 27.95 -31.20
N ALA A 22 -10.58 28.09 -30.07
CA ALA A 22 -9.31 28.78 -29.98
C ALA A 22 -8.22 28.08 -30.82
N ALA A 23 -8.11 26.74 -30.70
CA ALA A 23 -7.14 25.95 -31.45
C ALA A 23 -7.39 25.92 -32.97
N ARG A 24 -8.67 26.02 -33.43
CA ARG A 24 -9.01 26.09 -34.88
C ARG A 24 -8.67 27.45 -35.49
N ARG A 25 -8.70 28.55 -34.73
CA ARG A 25 -8.31 29.87 -35.23
C ARG A 25 -6.81 29.98 -35.48
N PHE A 26 -5.98 29.20 -34.78
CA PHE A 26 -4.54 29.18 -34.94
C PHE A 26 -4.03 28.37 -36.16
N ARG A 27 -4.85 27.50 -36.76
CA ARG A 27 -4.45 26.73 -37.96
C ARG A 27 -4.53 27.49 -39.29
N SER A 28 -5.07 28.70 -39.29
CA SER A 28 -5.22 29.50 -40.50
C SER A 28 -4.17 30.60 -40.70
N LEU A 29 -3.17 30.69 -39.82
CA LEU A 29 -2.05 31.60 -40.00
C LEU A 29 -0.81 30.81 -40.41
N GLY A 30 -0.44 30.97 -41.67
CA GLY A 30 0.57 30.21 -42.41
C GLY A 30 1.96 30.17 -41.77
N VAL A 31 2.57 29.05 -42.05
CA VAL A 31 3.97 28.71 -41.77
C VAL A 31 4.93 29.61 -42.54
N MET A 32 5.92 30.22 -41.87
CA MET A 32 7.21 30.55 -42.46
C MET A 32 8.34 30.39 -41.49
N ASN A 33 9.25 29.53 -41.89
CA ASN A 33 10.64 29.23 -41.59
C ASN A 33 11.46 29.99 -40.52
N THR A 34 12.02 29.18 -39.65
CA THR A 34 13.40 29.14 -39.06
C THR A 34 14.18 30.38 -38.77
N THR A 35 14.45 30.63 -37.50
CA THR A 35 15.78 30.89 -36.89
C THR A 35 15.66 31.03 -35.36
N PRO A 36 16.76 31.00 -34.58
CA PRO A 36 16.74 30.49 -33.21
C PRO A 36 16.39 31.52 -32.15
N ALA A 37 15.96 30.99 -31.02
CA ALA A 37 15.75 31.66 -29.72
C ALA A 37 15.13 33.03 -29.79
N THR A 38 13.82 33.14 -29.58
CA THR A 38 13.33 34.26 -29.06
C THR A 38 11.97 34.72 -29.07
N THR A 39 11.63 35.49 -28.31
CA THR A 39 10.57 36.53 -28.34
C THR A 39 9.30 36.06 -29.06
N ILE A 40 8.38 35.54 -28.28
CA ILE A 40 6.99 35.41 -28.70
C ILE A 40 6.54 36.80 -29.22
N ILE A 41 6.43 36.94 -30.53
CA ILE A 41 5.89 38.14 -31.17
C ILE A 41 4.41 38.18 -30.84
N SER A 42 4.05 38.75 -29.70
CA SER A 42 2.67 39.15 -29.47
C SER A 42 2.40 40.38 -30.35
N ASP A 43 1.23 40.43 -30.97
CA ASP A 43 0.79 41.58 -31.79
C ASP A 43 1.12 42.89 -31.03
N PRO A 44 1.98 43.81 -31.62
CA PRO A 44 2.37 45.05 -30.97
C PRO A 44 1.19 45.93 -30.55
N ARG A 45 0.08 45.83 -31.24
CA ARG A 45 -1.16 46.56 -30.94
C ARG A 45 -1.78 46.02 -29.64
N ARG A 46 -1.76 44.73 -29.44
CA ARG A 46 -2.25 44.08 -28.19
C ARG A 46 -1.29 44.39 -27.01
N GLN A 47 0.01 44.38 -27.25
CA GLN A 47 0.98 44.78 -26.23
C GLN A 47 0.79 46.25 -25.82
N ALA A 48 0.55 47.13 -26.76
CA ALA A 48 0.31 48.54 -26.48
C ALA A 48 -0.95 48.74 -25.61
N ALA A 49 -2.03 48.00 -25.87
CA ALA A 49 -3.22 48.05 -25.06
C ALA A 49 -2.98 47.57 -23.61
N LEU A 50 -2.24 46.45 -23.44
CA LEU A 50 -1.92 45.90 -22.12
C LEU A 50 -1.04 46.89 -21.32
N LEU A 51 -0.04 47.51 -21.93
CA LEU A 51 0.80 48.55 -21.29
C LEU A 51 -0.02 49.79 -20.92
N TYR A 52 -0.99 50.18 -21.77
CA TYR A 52 -1.87 51.30 -21.48
C TYR A 52 -2.72 51.04 -20.21
N TRP A 53 -3.29 49.85 -20.07
CA TRP A 53 -4.05 49.50 -18.88
C TRP A 53 -3.20 49.28 -17.63
N GLN A 54 -1.89 49.11 -17.79
CA GLN A 54 -0.94 49.12 -16.67
C GLN A 54 -0.55 50.54 -16.23
N GLY A 55 -1.06 51.59 -16.94
CA GLY A 55 -0.83 52.99 -16.59
C GLY A 55 0.27 53.68 -17.38
N PHE A 56 0.86 53.05 -18.41
CA PHE A 56 1.84 53.69 -19.27
C PHE A 56 1.18 54.71 -20.20
N SER A 57 1.79 55.87 -20.34
CA SER A 57 1.35 56.88 -21.32
C SER A 57 1.62 56.45 -22.75
N VAL A 58 0.84 56.98 -23.69
CA VAL A 58 1.03 56.71 -25.15
C VAL A 58 2.46 56.96 -25.62
N ARG A 59 3.13 57.95 -25.05
CA ARG A 59 4.54 58.28 -25.34
C ARG A 59 5.46 57.14 -24.84
N GLN A 60 5.32 56.74 -23.61
CA GLN A 60 6.12 55.65 -23.02
C GLN A 60 5.92 54.34 -23.77
N ILE A 61 4.66 54.02 -24.18
CA ILE A 61 4.32 52.82 -24.98
C ILE A 61 5.03 52.88 -26.33
N ALA A 62 4.97 54.05 -27.00
CA ALA A 62 5.64 54.27 -28.29
C ALA A 62 7.14 54.04 -28.20
N GLU A 63 7.80 54.58 -27.15
CA GLU A 63 9.22 54.39 -26.87
C GLU A 63 9.52 52.90 -26.55
N THR A 64 8.76 52.26 -25.69
CA THR A 64 8.97 50.88 -25.26
C THR A 64 8.83 49.86 -26.40
N LEU A 65 7.84 50.07 -27.28
CA LEU A 65 7.58 49.16 -28.40
C LEU A 65 8.28 49.58 -29.69
N ASN A 66 9.01 50.68 -29.68
CA ASN A 66 9.67 51.27 -30.83
C ASN A 66 8.70 51.55 -32.01
N ILE A 67 7.53 52.12 -31.68
CA ILE A 67 6.45 52.43 -32.62
C ILE A 67 6.18 53.92 -32.60
N LYS A 68 5.75 54.48 -33.73
CA LYS A 68 5.41 55.91 -33.80
C LYS A 68 4.24 56.27 -32.88
N GLY A 69 4.36 57.32 -32.06
CA GLY A 69 3.34 57.78 -31.12
C GLY A 69 1.93 57.94 -31.74
N PRO A 70 1.80 58.59 -32.92
CA PRO A 70 0.53 58.69 -33.63
C PRO A 70 -0.13 57.35 -33.97
N THR A 71 0.65 56.30 -34.21
CA THR A 71 0.16 54.94 -34.46
C THR A 71 -0.49 54.35 -33.20
N VAL A 72 0.19 54.49 -32.05
CA VAL A 72 -0.36 54.05 -30.77
C VAL A 72 -1.63 54.80 -30.39
N GLN A 73 -1.61 56.12 -30.62
CA GLN A 73 -2.80 56.98 -30.42
C GLN A 73 -3.98 56.57 -31.32
N SER A 74 -3.73 56.23 -32.59
CA SER A 74 -4.73 55.74 -33.50
C SER A 74 -5.33 54.41 -33.04
N TRP A 75 -4.51 53.49 -32.52
CA TRP A 75 -4.97 52.21 -31.95
C TRP A 75 -5.85 52.46 -30.72
N LYS A 76 -5.40 53.32 -29.79
CA LYS A 76 -6.14 53.69 -28.59
C LYS A 76 -7.56 54.18 -28.93
N LEU A 77 -7.69 55.12 -29.90
CA LEU A 77 -8.97 55.67 -30.30
C LEU A 77 -9.86 54.68 -31.05
N ARG A 78 -9.25 53.88 -31.96
CA ARG A 78 -10.01 52.91 -32.78
C ARG A 78 -10.54 51.76 -31.93
N ASP A 79 -9.76 51.29 -30.98
CA ASP A 79 -10.11 50.16 -30.12
C ASP A 79 -10.78 50.59 -28.80
N LYS A 80 -10.98 51.91 -28.64
CA LYS A 80 -11.65 52.51 -27.47
C LYS A 80 -11.12 51.97 -26.13
N TRP A 81 -9.80 52.02 -25.96
CA TRP A 81 -9.13 51.43 -24.77
C TRP A 81 -9.65 52.01 -23.45
N ASP A 82 -10.12 53.25 -23.42
CA ASP A 82 -10.69 53.91 -22.24
C ASP A 82 -12.07 53.34 -21.90
N ASP A 83 -12.85 52.88 -22.86
CA ASP A 83 -14.23 52.43 -22.74
C ASP A 83 -14.33 50.92 -22.37
N ILE A 84 -13.20 50.21 -22.41
CA ILE A 84 -13.20 48.75 -22.11
C ILE A 84 -13.43 48.52 -20.62
N ALA A 85 -14.42 47.71 -20.29
CA ALA A 85 -14.76 47.37 -18.92
C ALA A 85 -13.57 46.72 -18.14
N PRO A 86 -13.38 47.05 -16.86
CA PRO A 86 -12.26 46.52 -16.07
C PRO A 86 -12.14 45.01 -16.11
N ILE A 87 -13.25 44.28 -16.10
CA ILE A 87 -13.28 42.81 -16.15
C ILE A 87 -12.71 42.28 -17.47
N SER A 88 -13.03 42.93 -18.61
CA SER A 88 -12.52 42.52 -19.92
C SER A 88 -11.02 42.81 -20.07
N ARG A 89 -10.49 43.83 -19.38
CA ARG A 89 -9.02 44.09 -19.32
C ARG A 89 -8.29 42.96 -18.58
N VAL A 90 -8.86 42.48 -17.47
CA VAL A 90 -8.29 41.34 -16.71
C VAL A 90 -8.36 40.07 -17.54
N GLU A 91 -9.47 39.79 -18.20
CA GLU A 91 -9.64 38.63 -19.08
C GLU A 91 -8.59 38.59 -20.21
N GLN A 92 -8.38 39.71 -20.90
CA GLN A 92 -7.38 39.83 -21.96
C GLN A 92 -5.95 39.67 -21.44
N SER A 93 -5.67 40.15 -20.23
CA SER A 93 -4.35 39.98 -19.60
C SER A 93 -4.07 38.52 -19.22
N MET A 94 -5.07 37.84 -18.67
CA MET A 94 -4.98 36.41 -18.34
C MET A 94 -4.84 35.53 -19.58
N GLU A 95 -5.59 35.84 -20.64
CA GLU A 95 -5.48 35.15 -21.92
C GLU A 95 -4.08 35.31 -22.52
N ALA A 96 -3.53 36.53 -22.52
CA ALA A 96 -2.18 36.79 -23.03
C ALA A 96 -1.13 36.01 -22.25
N ARG A 97 -1.25 35.97 -20.93
CA ARG A 97 -0.31 35.23 -20.07
C ARG A 97 -0.44 33.71 -20.25
N LEU A 98 -1.64 33.20 -20.38
CA LEU A 98 -1.90 31.78 -20.65
C LEU A 98 -1.31 31.34 -21.98
N ILE A 99 -1.47 32.17 -23.04
CA ILE A 99 -0.86 31.90 -24.35
C ILE A 99 0.66 31.85 -24.26
N GLN A 100 1.28 32.80 -23.55
CA GLN A 100 2.74 32.81 -23.36
C GLN A 100 3.23 31.52 -22.67
N LEU A 101 2.54 31.05 -21.65
CA LEU A 101 2.90 29.82 -20.93
C LEU A 101 2.70 28.57 -21.79
N ILE A 102 1.64 28.53 -22.60
CA ILE A 102 1.38 27.40 -23.51
C ILE A 102 2.44 27.32 -24.61
N MET A 103 2.90 28.46 -25.11
CA MET A 103 3.89 28.54 -26.20
C MET A 103 5.35 28.39 -25.72
N LYS A 104 5.59 28.33 -24.44
CA LYS A 104 6.92 28.11 -23.88
C LYS A 104 7.43 26.72 -24.21
N ASP A 105 8.59 26.59 -24.87
CA ASP A 105 9.13 25.30 -25.32
C ASP A 105 9.47 24.37 -24.15
N VAL A 106 10.13 24.89 -23.13
CA VAL A 106 10.47 24.13 -21.90
C VAL A 106 9.64 24.67 -20.74
N LYS A 107 8.76 23.84 -20.19
CA LYS A 107 7.87 24.20 -19.09
C LYS A 107 8.36 23.59 -17.79
N GLU A 108 8.40 24.39 -16.73
CA GLU A 108 8.71 23.97 -15.36
C GLU A 108 7.43 23.64 -14.59
N GLY A 109 7.55 22.95 -13.45
CA GLY A 109 6.39 22.60 -12.62
C GLY A 109 5.54 23.81 -12.16
N LYS A 110 6.17 24.99 -12.00
CA LYS A 110 5.46 26.26 -11.71
C LYS A 110 4.61 26.73 -12.89
N ASP A 111 5.06 26.52 -14.13
CA ASP A 111 4.33 26.93 -15.33
C ASP A 111 3.04 26.13 -15.49
N PHE A 112 3.05 24.83 -15.21
CA PHE A 112 1.84 24.01 -15.22
C PHE A 112 0.83 24.42 -14.14
N LYS A 113 1.30 24.79 -12.94
CA LYS A 113 0.43 25.31 -11.88
C LYS A 113 -0.20 26.65 -12.27
N GLU A 114 0.56 27.53 -12.90
CA GLU A 114 0.08 28.83 -13.38
C GLU A 114 -0.91 28.66 -14.53
N ILE A 115 -0.70 27.74 -15.47
CA ILE A 115 -1.63 27.39 -16.55
C ILE A 115 -2.97 26.90 -15.97
N ASP A 116 -2.96 26.01 -14.99
CA ASP A 116 -4.16 25.50 -14.34
C ASP A 116 -4.89 26.61 -13.58
N LEU A 117 -4.17 27.46 -12.86
CA LEU A 117 -4.75 28.61 -12.14
C LEU A 117 -5.42 29.58 -13.11
N LEU A 118 -4.72 29.98 -14.18
CA LEU A 118 -5.27 30.91 -15.18
C LEU A 118 -6.47 30.31 -15.90
N GLY A 119 -6.45 29.01 -16.24
CA GLY A 119 -7.57 28.31 -16.83
C GLY A 119 -8.82 28.37 -15.96
N ARG A 120 -8.68 28.11 -14.67
CA ARG A 120 -9.79 28.20 -13.70
C ARG A 120 -10.31 29.64 -13.53
N GLN A 121 -9.44 30.63 -13.55
CA GLN A 121 -9.88 32.04 -13.42
C GLN A 121 -10.61 32.51 -14.68
N ILE A 122 -10.16 32.13 -15.88
CA ILE A 122 -10.85 32.42 -17.14
C ILE A 122 -12.23 31.74 -17.17
N GLU A 123 -12.35 30.51 -16.71
CA GLU A 123 -13.65 29.84 -16.59
C GLU A 123 -14.60 30.58 -15.63
N ARG A 124 -14.08 31.04 -14.48
CA ARG A 124 -14.88 31.83 -13.53
C ARG A 124 -15.35 33.14 -14.13
N LEU A 125 -14.48 33.86 -14.83
CA LEU A 125 -14.83 35.11 -15.52
C LEU A 125 -15.89 34.88 -16.59
N ALA A 126 -15.76 33.79 -17.38
CA ALA A 126 -16.76 33.44 -18.37
C ALA A 126 -18.13 33.14 -17.74
N ARG A 127 -18.19 32.54 -16.57
CA ARG A 127 -19.44 32.34 -15.80
C ARG A 127 -20.03 33.65 -15.32
N VAL A 128 -19.20 34.57 -14.80
CA VAL A 128 -19.66 35.89 -14.37
C VAL A 128 -20.19 36.71 -15.54
N ASN A 129 -19.51 36.71 -16.70
CA ASN A 129 -19.94 37.39 -17.91
C ASN A 129 -21.28 36.83 -18.40
N ARG A 130 -21.46 35.50 -18.34
CA ARG A 130 -22.72 34.85 -18.71
C ARG A 130 -23.86 35.25 -17.76
N TYR A 131 -23.60 35.21 -16.45
CA TYR A 131 -24.57 35.69 -15.45
C TYR A 131 -24.94 37.15 -15.65
N SER A 132 -23.98 38.03 -15.96
CA SER A 132 -24.24 39.44 -16.22
C SER A 132 -25.13 39.66 -17.46
N ALA A 133 -25.11 38.73 -18.39
CA ALA A 133 -25.95 38.78 -19.60
C ALA A 133 -27.34 38.17 -19.39
N THR A 134 -27.46 37.11 -18.58
CA THR A 134 -28.69 36.31 -18.43
C THR A 134 -29.40 36.54 -17.10
N GLY A 135 -28.71 36.99 -16.07
CA GLY A 135 -29.23 37.10 -14.69
C GLY A 135 -29.54 35.75 -14.02
N ASN A 136 -29.14 34.63 -14.62
CA ASN A 136 -29.48 33.30 -14.14
C ASN A 136 -28.42 32.77 -13.17
N GLU A 137 -28.78 32.56 -11.90
CA GLU A 137 -27.86 32.04 -10.86
C GLU A 137 -27.19 30.68 -11.21
N ALA A 138 -27.81 29.87 -12.08
CA ALA A 138 -27.24 28.63 -12.56
C ALA A 138 -25.96 28.85 -13.40
N ASP A 139 -25.77 30.02 -13.98
CA ASP A 139 -24.57 30.37 -14.74
C ASP A 139 -23.36 30.64 -13.81
N LEU A 140 -23.60 31.11 -12.58
CA LEU A 140 -22.54 31.27 -11.56
C LEU A 140 -22.20 29.97 -10.86
N ASN A 141 -23.19 29.15 -10.56
CA ASN A 141 -22.98 27.88 -9.87
C ASN A 141 -23.87 26.79 -10.48
N PRO A 142 -23.30 25.87 -11.29
CA PRO A 142 -24.05 24.79 -11.93
C PRO A 142 -24.84 23.91 -10.94
N ASN A 143 -24.44 23.89 -9.68
CA ASN A 143 -25.15 23.13 -8.63
C ASN A 143 -26.49 23.78 -8.24
N VAL A 144 -26.72 25.06 -8.52
CA VAL A 144 -27.99 25.75 -8.25
C VAL A 144 -29.10 25.23 -9.17
N ALA A 145 -28.79 24.88 -10.41
CA ALA A 145 -29.73 24.25 -11.32
C ALA A 145 -30.32 22.92 -10.80
N ASN A 146 -29.60 22.27 -9.89
CA ASN A 146 -30.05 21.03 -9.27
C ASN A 146 -30.82 21.25 -7.94
N ARG A 147 -30.80 22.47 -7.39
CA ARG A 147 -31.48 22.80 -6.12
C ARG A 147 -33.01 22.77 -6.26
N ASN A 148 -33.53 23.11 -7.41
CA ASN A 148 -34.97 23.18 -7.70
C ASN A 148 -35.50 21.92 -8.41
N LYS A 149 -34.64 20.97 -8.75
CA LYS A 149 -35.10 19.62 -9.13
C LYS A 149 -35.39 18.92 -7.82
N GLY A 150 -36.68 18.68 -7.52
CA GLY A 150 -37.18 18.05 -6.31
C GLY A 150 -36.30 16.87 -5.81
N GLU A 151 -36.43 16.52 -4.55
CA GLU A 151 -35.58 15.50 -3.90
C GLU A 151 -35.22 14.39 -4.88
N ARG A 152 -33.97 14.41 -5.37
CA ARG A 152 -33.43 13.27 -6.08
C ARG A 152 -33.51 12.12 -5.08
N LYS A 153 -34.36 11.14 -5.32
CA LYS A 153 -34.21 9.83 -4.67
C LYS A 153 -32.71 9.54 -4.71
N PRO A 154 -32.05 9.36 -3.56
CA PRO A 154 -30.64 9.04 -3.56
C PRO A 154 -30.45 7.88 -4.54
N ALA A 155 -29.55 8.03 -5.49
CA ALA A 155 -29.27 6.97 -6.44
C ALA A 155 -29.01 5.71 -5.63
N GLU A 156 -29.83 4.69 -5.79
CA GLU A 156 -29.67 3.42 -5.09
C GLU A 156 -28.26 2.92 -5.45
N ARG A 157 -27.38 2.96 -4.46
CA ARG A 157 -26.00 2.49 -4.61
C ARG A 157 -25.95 1.02 -4.25
N ASN A 158 -25.01 0.30 -4.85
CA ASN A 158 -24.74 -1.10 -4.51
C ASN A 158 -25.94 -2.05 -4.75
N VAL A 159 -26.75 -1.78 -5.80
CA VAL A 159 -27.97 -2.54 -6.12
C VAL A 159 -27.61 -3.78 -6.94
N PHE A 160 -28.12 -4.92 -6.50
CA PHE A 160 -28.05 -6.18 -7.23
C PHE A 160 -29.47 -6.60 -7.64
N SER A 161 -29.66 -6.93 -8.91
CA SER A 161 -30.89 -7.61 -9.36
C SER A 161 -30.88 -9.09 -8.90
N GLU A 162 -32.04 -9.72 -8.81
CA GLU A 162 -32.15 -11.14 -8.50
C GLU A 162 -31.31 -12.00 -9.47
N ALA A 163 -31.39 -11.71 -10.77
CA ALA A 163 -30.57 -12.38 -11.79
C ALA A 163 -29.06 -12.19 -11.58
N ALA A 164 -28.62 -11.01 -11.09
CA ALA A 164 -27.22 -10.79 -10.74
C ALA A 164 -26.80 -11.64 -9.54
N VAL A 165 -27.64 -11.78 -8.51
CA VAL A 165 -27.37 -12.63 -7.36
C VAL A 165 -27.29 -14.11 -7.75
N GLU A 166 -28.22 -14.60 -8.55
CA GLU A 166 -28.21 -15.96 -9.10
C GLU A 166 -26.96 -16.25 -9.92
N LYS A 167 -26.55 -15.31 -10.79
CA LYS A 167 -25.32 -15.42 -11.55
C LYS A 167 -24.07 -15.47 -10.66
N LEU A 168 -24.01 -14.65 -9.60
CA LEU A 168 -22.91 -14.72 -8.64
C LEU A 168 -22.87 -16.06 -7.88
N GLN A 169 -24.03 -16.62 -7.54
CA GLN A 169 -24.13 -17.95 -6.89
C GLN A 169 -23.63 -19.07 -7.82
N SER A 170 -23.98 -19.02 -9.12
CA SER A 170 -23.46 -19.96 -10.13
C SER A 170 -21.96 -19.87 -10.23
N ILE A 171 -21.41 -18.65 -10.45
CA ILE A 171 -19.98 -18.41 -10.53
C ILE A 171 -19.26 -18.89 -9.26
N PHE A 172 -19.82 -18.60 -8.08
CA PHE A 172 -19.24 -19.05 -6.81
C PHE A 172 -19.14 -20.57 -6.76
N THR A 173 -20.20 -21.29 -7.12
CA THR A 173 -20.23 -22.75 -7.10
C THR A 173 -19.26 -23.36 -8.12
N GLU A 174 -19.20 -22.79 -9.33
CA GLU A 174 -18.36 -23.28 -10.43
C GLU A 174 -16.86 -23.05 -10.19
N THR A 175 -16.50 -21.99 -9.47
CA THR A 175 -15.11 -21.60 -9.25
C THR A 175 -14.57 -21.97 -7.86
N THR A 176 -15.35 -22.65 -7.03
CA THR A 176 -14.96 -23.04 -5.68
C THR A 176 -14.36 -24.45 -5.67
N PHE A 177 -13.18 -24.60 -5.08
CA PHE A 177 -12.52 -25.89 -4.91
C PHE A 177 -13.22 -26.76 -3.86
N GLU A 178 -13.01 -28.08 -3.87
CA GLU A 178 -13.73 -29.01 -2.99
C GLU A 178 -13.46 -28.75 -1.50
N TYR A 179 -12.24 -28.44 -1.08
CA TYR A 179 -11.94 -28.09 0.31
C TYR A 179 -12.62 -26.78 0.72
N GLN A 180 -12.73 -25.79 -0.17
CA GLN A 180 -13.47 -24.56 0.08
C GLN A 180 -14.98 -24.82 0.15
N MET A 181 -15.50 -25.72 -0.68
CA MET A 181 -16.89 -26.16 -0.57
C MET A 181 -17.15 -26.87 0.77
N GLY A 182 -16.14 -27.58 1.30
CA GLY A 182 -16.15 -28.10 2.68
C GLY A 182 -16.33 -26.98 3.72
N TRP A 183 -15.60 -25.87 3.57
CA TRP A 183 -15.77 -24.70 4.44
C TRP A 183 -17.17 -24.08 4.34
N TYR A 184 -17.73 -24.01 3.12
CA TYR A 184 -19.09 -23.53 2.92
C TYR A 184 -20.11 -24.38 3.66
N ARG A 185 -20.08 -25.71 3.47
CA ARG A 185 -20.97 -26.69 4.14
C ARG A 185 -20.83 -26.60 5.66
N ALA A 186 -19.59 -26.50 6.17
CA ALA A 186 -19.34 -26.31 7.59
C ALA A 186 -19.93 -24.99 8.12
N GLY A 187 -19.86 -23.91 7.34
CA GLY A 187 -20.46 -22.62 7.68
C GLY A 187 -22.01 -22.64 7.76
N LEU A 188 -22.66 -23.57 7.06
CA LEU A 188 -24.11 -23.76 7.16
C LEU A 188 -24.51 -24.54 8.43
N GLN A 189 -23.62 -25.41 8.91
CA GLN A 189 -23.92 -26.34 10.02
C GLN A 189 -23.37 -25.87 11.36
N HIS A 190 -22.21 -25.19 11.36
CA HIS A 190 -21.47 -24.85 12.56
C HIS A 190 -21.32 -23.33 12.70
N ARG A 191 -21.55 -22.85 13.91
CA ARG A 191 -21.46 -21.43 14.23
C ARG A 191 -20.03 -20.93 14.25
N ILE A 192 -19.07 -21.76 14.66
CA ILE A 192 -17.67 -21.42 14.80
C ILE A 192 -16.84 -22.35 13.93
N ARG A 193 -16.15 -21.78 12.96
CA ARG A 193 -15.15 -22.47 12.12
C ARG A 193 -13.77 -21.96 12.51
N ASN A 194 -12.81 -22.86 12.68
CA ASN A 194 -11.43 -22.56 12.99
C ASN A 194 -10.51 -23.36 12.06
N ILE A 195 -9.90 -22.67 11.12
CA ILE A 195 -9.21 -23.28 9.98
C ILE A 195 -7.74 -22.92 10.03
N LEU A 196 -6.89 -23.92 10.15
CA LEU A 196 -5.46 -23.79 9.93
C LEU A 196 -5.17 -24.12 8.46
N LYS A 197 -4.56 -23.21 7.75
CA LYS A 197 -4.49 -23.31 6.29
C LYS A 197 -3.09 -23.05 5.76
N SER A 198 -2.77 -23.67 4.63
CA SER A 198 -1.60 -23.31 3.83
C SER A 198 -1.68 -21.89 3.29
N ARG A 199 -0.54 -21.35 2.95
CA ARG A 199 -0.42 -20.03 2.31
C ARG A 199 -1.03 -20.08 0.90
N GLN A 200 -1.67 -18.99 0.48
CA GLN A 200 -2.21 -18.74 -0.87
C GLN A 200 -3.23 -19.74 -1.44
N ILE A 201 -3.83 -20.59 -0.63
CA ILE A 201 -4.90 -21.50 -1.07
C ILE A 201 -6.26 -20.82 -1.28
N GLY A 202 -6.29 -19.50 -1.46
CA GLY A 202 -7.49 -18.75 -1.82
C GLY A 202 -8.51 -18.55 -0.69
N ALA A 203 -8.12 -18.66 0.58
CA ALA A 203 -9.07 -18.51 1.69
C ALA A 203 -9.71 -17.11 1.75
N THR A 204 -8.92 -16.05 1.66
CA THR A 204 -9.42 -14.67 1.65
C THR A 204 -10.36 -14.41 0.47
N PHE A 205 -9.99 -14.91 -0.70
CA PHE A 205 -10.81 -14.83 -1.92
C PHE A 205 -12.15 -15.57 -1.77
N PHE A 206 -12.12 -16.76 -1.20
CA PHE A 206 -13.32 -17.57 -0.96
C PHE A 206 -14.25 -16.91 0.07
N PHE A 207 -13.72 -16.51 1.24
CA PHE A 207 -14.53 -15.92 2.30
C PHE A 207 -15.10 -14.54 1.93
N ALA A 208 -14.41 -13.78 1.09
CA ALA A 208 -14.91 -12.53 0.52
C ALA A 208 -16.20 -12.77 -0.31
N ARG A 209 -16.20 -13.80 -1.13
CA ARG A 209 -17.34 -14.19 -1.98
C ARG A 209 -18.48 -14.81 -1.18
N GLU A 210 -18.17 -15.73 -0.26
CA GLU A 210 -19.16 -16.31 0.68
C GLU A 210 -19.89 -15.22 1.45
N ALA A 211 -19.15 -14.25 1.97
CA ALA A 211 -19.70 -13.17 2.77
C ALA A 211 -20.60 -12.22 1.95
N LEU A 212 -20.21 -11.88 0.71
CA LEU A 212 -21.07 -11.05 -0.15
C LEU A 212 -22.38 -11.78 -0.45
N LEU A 213 -22.33 -13.06 -0.82
CA LEU A 213 -23.53 -13.86 -1.09
C LEU A 213 -24.42 -13.98 0.15
N ASP A 214 -23.83 -14.25 1.33
CA ASP A 214 -24.59 -14.28 2.58
C ASP A 214 -25.24 -12.92 2.90
N ALA A 215 -24.52 -11.80 2.67
CA ALA A 215 -25.06 -10.47 2.86
C ALA A 215 -26.22 -10.17 1.92
N LEU A 216 -26.09 -10.53 0.64
CA LEU A 216 -27.13 -10.30 -0.38
C LEU A 216 -28.40 -11.11 -0.11
N THR A 217 -28.25 -12.38 0.29
CA THR A 217 -29.37 -13.31 0.46
C THR A 217 -30.06 -13.19 1.82
N THR A 218 -29.31 -12.86 2.88
CA THR A 218 -29.82 -12.89 4.26
C THR A 218 -29.97 -11.53 4.92
N GLY A 219 -29.39 -10.48 4.35
CA GLY A 219 -29.33 -9.15 4.95
C GLY A 219 -28.39 -9.06 6.17
N ARG A 220 -27.54 -10.07 6.42
CA ARG A 220 -26.63 -10.10 7.57
C ARG A 220 -25.41 -9.21 7.33
N ASN A 221 -25.01 -8.49 8.36
CA ASN A 221 -23.73 -7.77 8.36
C ASN A 221 -22.55 -8.74 8.29
N GLN A 222 -21.50 -8.34 7.60
CA GLN A 222 -20.25 -9.07 7.46
C GLN A 222 -19.09 -8.22 7.96
N ILE A 223 -18.31 -8.75 8.87
CA ILE A 223 -17.19 -8.06 9.50
C ILE A 223 -15.90 -8.82 9.16
N PHE A 224 -15.00 -8.16 8.47
CA PHE A 224 -13.68 -8.69 8.18
C PHE A 224 -12.68 -8.02 9.09
N LEU A 225 -11.99 -8.83 9.87
CA LEU A 225 -10.99 -8.39 10.82
C LEU A 225 -9.70 -9.14 10.50
N SER A 226 -8.64 -8.40 10.21
CA SER A 226 -7.33 -8.95 9.86
C SER A 226 -6.24 -8.37 10.74
N ALA A 227 -5.03 -8.92 10.66
CA ALA A 227 -3.89 -8.45 11.42
C ALA A 227 -3.56 -6.97 11.15
N SER A 228 -3.84 -6.49 9.92
CA SER A 228 -3.80 -5.06 9.60
C SER A 228 -5.01 -4.66 8.75
N LYS A 229 -5.30 -3.34 8.73
CA LYS A 229 -6.34 -2.76 7.89
C LYS A 229 -6.07 -2.95 6.39
N ALA A 230 -4.80 -2.94 6.01
CA ALA A 230 -4.38 -3.22 4.64
C ALA A 230 -4.83 -4.63 4.19
N GLN A 231 -4.64 -5.63 5.05
CA GLN A 231 -5.12 -6.99 4.79
C GLN A 231 -6.65 -7.07 4.75
N ALA A 232 -7.36 -6.38 5.65
CA ALA A 232 -8.81 -6.31 5.59
C ALA A 232 -9.33 -5.69 4.28
N HIS A 233 -8.60 -4.75 3.70
CA HIS A 233 -8.91 -4.18 2.39
C HIS A 233 -8.71 -5.15 1.22
N VAL A 234 -7.93 -6.22 1.38
CA VAL A 234 -7.85 -7.29 0.37
C VAL A 234 -9.22 -7.96 0.20
N PHE A 235 -9.94 -8.24 1.30
CA PHE A 235 -11.33 -8.72 1.22
C PHE A 235 -12.22 -7.74 0.44
N ARG A 236 -12.09 -6.45 0.74
CA ARG A 236 -12.83 -5.39 0.07
C ARG A 236 -12.61 -5.42 -1.44
N ASN A 237 -11.38 -5.58 -1.89
CA ASN A 237 -11.04 -5.63 -3.31
C ASN A 237 -11.64 -6.89 -3.97
N TYR A 238 -11.50 -8.07 -3.36
CA TYR A 238 -12.11 -9.29 -3.87
C TYR A 238 -13.65 -9.22 -3.96
N ILE A 239 -14.30 -8.54 -3.01
CA ILE A 239 -15.75 -8.30 -3.04
C ILE A 239 -16.13 -7.39 -4.19
N ILE A 240 -15.39 -6.30 -4.41
CA ILE A 240 -15.61 -5.38 -5.53
C ILE A 240 -15.43 -6.12 -6.86
N ASP A 241 -14.35 -6.88 -7.00
CA ASP A 241 -14.06 -7.61 -8.24
C ASP A 241 -15.11 -8.69 -8.51
N PHE A 242 -15.62 -9.34 -7.46
CA PHE A 242 -16.70 -10.31 -7.60
C PHE A 242 -18.02 -9.65 -8.04
N ALA A 243 -18.36 -8.50 -7.48
CA ALA A 243 -19.54 -7.73 -7.88
C ALA A 243 -19.45 -7.21 -9.34
N ARG A 244 -18.25 -6.87 -9.81
CA ARG A 244 -18.01 -6.44 -11.19
C ARG A 244 -18.30 -7.52 -12.22
N LEU A 245 -18.26 -8.80 -11.87
CA LEU A 245 -18.65 -9.89 -12.78
C LEU A 245 -20.12 -9.84 -13.22
N VAL A 246 -20.92 -9.09 -12.46
CA VAL A 246 -22.34 -8.80 -12.76
C VAL A 246 -22.58 -7.29 -12.99
N GLU A 247 -21.55 -6.55 -13.38
CA GLU A 247 -21.57 -5.12 -13.73
C GLU A 247 -22.01 -4.19 -12.57
N VAL A 248 -21.87 -4.63 -11.32
CA VAL A 248 -22.15 -3.82 -10.12
C VAL A 248 -20.86 -3.22 -9.58
N ASP A 249 -20.80 -1.88 -9.48
CA ASP A 249 -19.67 -1.14 -8.89
C ASP A 249 -19.98 -0.81 -7.44
N LEU A 250 -19.47 -1.63 -6.52
CA LEU A 250 -19.62 -1.46 -5.07
C LEU A 250 -18.77 -0.30 -4.55
N LYS A 251 -19.39 0.56 -3.73
CA LYS A 251 -18.75 1.75 -3.12
C LYS A 251 -19.07 1.88 -1.65
N GLY A 252 -18.14 2.53 -0.96
CA GLY A 252 -18.26 2.86 0.45
C GLY A 252 -17.29 2.09 1.33
N ASP A 253 -17.09 2.60 2.55
CA ASP A 253 -16.42 1.94 3.67
C ASP A 253 -17.07 2.50 4.95
N PRO A 254 -17.98 1.72 5.58
CA PRO A 254 -18.48 0.41 5.19
C PRO A 254 -19.28 0.41 3.88
N MET A 255 -19.30 -0.72 3.15
CA MET A 255 -20.21 -0.92 2.04
C MET A 255 -21.61 -1.25 2.60
N VAL A 256 -22.60 -0.48 2.18
CA VAL A 256 -24.00 -0.68 2.60
C VAL A 256 -24.80 -1.19 1.41
N LEU A 257 -25.43 -2.34 1.57
CA LEU A 257 -26.31 -2.94 0.56
C LEU A 257 -27.75 -2.44 0.72
N PRO A 258 -28.59 -2.48 -0.34
CA PRO A 258 -29.98 -2.01 -0.27
C PRO A 258 -30.85 -2.74 0.78
N ASN A 259 -30.56 -4.00 1.06
CA ASN A 259 -31.25 -4.78 2.11
C ASN A 259 -30.80 -4.42 3.53
N GLY A 260 -29.95 -3.40 3.70
CA GLY A 260 -29.44 -2.92 4.97
C GLY A 260 -28.19 -3.64 5.49
N ALA A 261 -27.74 -4.71 4.85
CA ALA A 261 -26.50 -5.39 5.21
C ALA A 261 -25.29 -4.47 5.03
N ARG A 262 -24.35 -4.57 5.95
CA ARG A 262 -23.10 -3.79 5.96
C ARG A 262 -21.91 -4.73 5.88
N LEU A 263 -20.94 -4.40 5.02
CA LEU A 263 -19.65 -5.08 4.96
C LEU A 263 -18.60 -4.12 5.51
N MET A 264 -17.91 -4.52 6.56
CA MET A 264 -16.99 -3.69 7.36
C MET A 264 -15.60 -4.31 7.33
N PHE A 265 -14.57 -3.50 7.09
CA PHE A 265 -13.18 -3.93 6.93
C PHE A 265 -12.32 -3.27 8.02
N LEU A 266 -11.88 -4.07 8.99
CA LEU A 266 -11.28 -3.58 10.22
C LEU A 266 -9.87 -4.14 10.43
N GLY A 267 -8.97 -3.30 10.93
CA GLY A 267 -7.68 -3.72 11.50
C GLY A 267 -7.81 -4.15 12.96
N THR A 268 -6.69 -4.26 13.64
CA THR A 268 -6.62 -4.74 15.03
C THR A 268 -7.01 -3.70 16.09
N ASN A 269 -7.42 -2.50 15.69
CA ASN A 269 -7.82 -1.45 16.63
C ASN A 269 -9.11 -1.83 17.37
N VAL A 270 -8.94 -2.26 18.61
CA VAL A 270 -10.02 -2.72 19.51
C VAL A 270 -11.12 -1.67 19.74
N ARG A 271 -10.77 -0.37 19.70
CA ARG A 271 -11.73 0.71 19.98
C ARG A 271 -12.77 0.87 18.87
N THR A 272 -12.35 0.73 17.62
CA THR A 272 -13.25 0.85 16.47
C THR A 272 -14.10 -0.41 16.29
N ALA A 273 -13.57 -1.55 16.69
CA ALA A 273 -14.22 -2.85 16.53
C ALA A 273 -15.46 -3.06 17.40
N GLN A 274 -15.52 -2.48 18.60
CA GLN A 274 -16.58 -2.74 19.60
C GLN A 274 -18.01 -2.37 19.16
N SER A 275 -18.19 -1.55 18.14
CA SER A 275 -19.49 -0.98 17.77
C SER A 275 -20.28 -1.83 16.77
N TYR A 276 -19.72 -2.91 16.25
CA TYR A 276 -20.31 -3.66 15.13
C TYR A 276 -20.82 -5.04 15.55
N THR A 277 -21.89 -5.49 14.91
CA THR A 277 -22.44 -6.84 15.09
C THR A 277 -22.74 -7.49 13.74
N GLY A 278 -22.35 -8.75 13.57
CA GLY A 278 -22.51 -9.48 12.30
C GLY A 278 -21.80 -10.82 12.29
N ASN A 279 -21.78 -11.47 11.11
CA ASN A 279 -20.89 -12.57 10.86
C ASN A 279 -19.45 -12.05 10.87
N LEU A 280 -18.54 -12.76 11.53
CA LEU A 280 -17.16 -12.35 11.72
C LEU A 280 -16.24 -13.30 10.96
N TYR A 281 -15.33 -12.72 10.19
CA TYR A 281 -14.20 -13.39 9.55
C TYR A 281 -12.92 -12.79 10.12
N LEU A 282 -12.14 -13.61 10.83
CA LEU A 282 -10.90 -13.21 11.48
C LEU A 282 -9.73 -13.91 10.78
N ASP A 283 -9.02 -13.11 9.96
CA ASP A 283 -7.93 -13.56 9.10
C ASP A 283 -6.58 -13.43 9.80
N GLU A 284 -5.70 -14.38 9.54
CA GLU A 284 -4.31 -14.45 10.00
C GLU A 284 -4.19 -14.23 11.53
N TYR A 285 -5.07 -14.84 12.31
CA TYR A 285 -5.15 -14.61 13.74
C TYR A 285 -3.92 -15.09 14.53
N PHE A 286 -3.13 -16.02 13.98
CA PHE A 286 -1.83 -16.41 14.54
C PHE A 286 -0.72 -15.40 14.33
N TRP A 287 -1.00 -14.30 13.64
CA TRP A 287 -0.08 -13.19 13.42
C TRP A 287 -0.50 -11.92 14.16
N ILE A 288 -1.63 -11.95 14.89
CA ILE A 288 -2.15 -10.80 15.65
C ILE A 288 -1.46 -10.71 17.02
N PRO A 289 -0.70 -9.64 17.31
CA PRO A 289 0.12 -9.55 18.54
C PRO A 289 -0.68 -9.68 19.83
N LYS A 290 -1.84 -9.02 19.92
CA LYS A 290 -2.72 -9.00 21.08
C LYS A 290 -3.98 -9.84 20.89
N PHE A 291 -3.82 -11.05 20.38
CA PHE A 291 -4.95 -11.92 20.01
C PHE A 291 -5.97 -12.09 21.12
N GLN A 292 -5.55 -12.27 22.39
CA GLN A 292 -6.49 -12.49 23.49
C GLN A 292 -7.40 -11.29 23.76
N GLU A 293 -6.88 -10.07 23.61
CA GLU A 293 -7.66 -8.83 23.75
C GLU A 293 -8.64 -8.69 22.58
N LEU A 294 -8.13 -8.86 21.36
CA LEU A 294 -8.95 -8.79 20.15
C LEU A 294 -10.04 -9.86 20.13
N ARG A 295 -9.73 -11.09 20.55
CA ARG A 295 -10.70 -12.18 20.63
C ARG A 295 -11.86 -11.87 21.59
N LYS A 296 -11.61 -11.18 22.70
CA LYS A 296 -12.68 -10.76 23.63
C LYS A 296 -13.67 -9.82 22.93
N VAL A 297 -13.15 -8.85 22.17
CA VAL A 297 -13.98 -7.93 21.40
C VAL A 297 -14.68 -8.64 20.24
N ALA A 298 -13.96 -9.43 19.49
CA ALA A 298 -14.46 -10.22 18.38
C ALA A 298 -15.62 -11.14 18.80
N SER A 299 -15.52 -11.78 19.97
CA SER A 299 -16.60 -12.61 20.52
C SER A 299 -17.87 -11.81 20.83
N GLY A 300 -17.73 -10.52 21.21
CA GLY A 300 -18.87 -9.62 21.41
C GLY A 300 -19.61 -9.29 20.11
N MET A 301 -18.87 -9.09 19.00
CA MET A 301 -19.45 -8.77 17.70
C MET A 301 -20.36 -9.87 17.14
N SER A 302 -20.03 -11.13 17.41
CA SER A 302 -20.77 -12.31 16.94
C SER A 302 -21.48 -13.07 18.06
N LEU A 303 -21.82 -12.40 19.18
CA LEU A 303 -22.37 -13.04 20.38
C LEU A 303 -23.72 -13.75 20.12
N HIS A 304 -24.58 -13.16 19.33
CA HIS A 304 -25.89 -13.74 19.05
C HIS A 304 -25.79 -15.04 18.25
N LYS A 305 -26.61 -16.03 18.57
CA LYS A 305 -26.64 -17.36 17.92
C LYS A 305 -26.83 -17.34 16.40
N ARG A 306 -27.37 -16.24 15.86
CA ARG A 306 -27.58 -16.06 14.41
C ARG A 306 -26.32 -15.69 13.64
N TRP A 307 -25.26 -15.26 14.35
CA TRP A 307 -24.00 -14.84 13.73
C TRP A 307 -22.99 -15.98 13.73
N ARG A 308 -22.27 -16.10 12.64
CA ARG A 308 -21.15 -17.05 12.48
C ARG A 308 -19.82 -16.36 12.80
N THR A 309 -18.87 -17.15 13.25
CA THR A 309 -17.49 -16.71 13.44
C THR A 309 -16.58 -17.68 12.72
N THR A 310 -15.75 -17.15 11.82
CA THR A 310 -14.75 -17.92 11.09
C THR A 310 -13.38 -17.39 11.43
N TYR A 311 -12.56 -18.23 12.04
CA TYR A 311 -11.13 -17.98 12.26
C TYR A 311 -10.37 -18.76 11.21
N PHE A 312 -9.39 -18.14 10.56
CA PHE A 312 -8.51 -18.86 9.64
C PHE A 312 -7.15 -18.18 9.57
N SER A 313 -6.10 -18.97 9.52
CA SER A 313 -4.73 -18.46 9.56
C SER A 313 -3.73 -19.50 9.05
N THR A 314 -2.60 -19.03 8.57
CA THR A 314 -1.36 -19.81 8.55
C THR A 314 -0.83 -19.93 9.99
N PRO A 315 -0.11 -21.01 10.36
CA PRO A 315 0.50 -21.14 11.69
C PRO A 315 1.69 -20.18 11.84
N SER A 316 1.92 -19.72 13.05
CA SER A 316 3.14 -19.01 13.44
C SER A 316 3.95 -19.85 14.44
N SER A 317 4.28 -19.32 15.62
CA SER A 317 4.99 -20.04 16.67
C SER A 317 4.06 -20.71 17.68
N LEU A 318 4.50 -21.84 18.26
CA LEU A 318 3.87 -22.48 19.43
C LEU A 318 3.75 -21.52 20.62
N ALA A 319 4.67 -20.57 20.77
CA ALA A 319 4.64 -19.55 21.82
C ALA A 319 3.57 -18.46 21.61
N HIS A 320 2.90 -18.42 20.46
CA HIS A 320 1.88 -17.41 20.16
C HIS A 320 0.69 -17.47 21.09
N SER A 321 0.21 -16.32 21.55
CA SER A 321 -0.95 -16.21 22.47
C SER A 321 -2.25 -16.81 21.95
N ALA A 322 -2.37 -17.06 20.64
CA ALA A 322 -3.51 -17.75 20.02
C ALA A 322 -3.40 -19.28 20.09
N TYR A 323 -2.21 -19.85 20.32
CA TYR A 323 -2.06 -21.31 20.33
C TYR A 323 -2.94 -22.00 21.38
N PRO A 324 -3.06 -21.49 22.63
CA PRO A 324 -3.99 -22.05 23.63
C PRO A 324 -5.48 -22.00 23.19
N PHE A 325 -5.85 -21.11 22.28
CA PHE A 325 -7.21 -21.09 21.71
C PHE A 325 -7.40 -22.18 20.64
N TRP A 326 -6.38 -22.44 19.82
CA TRP A 326 -6.37 -23.50 18.83
C TRP A 326 -6.30 -24.89 19.50
N SER A 327 -5.45 -25.05 20.50
CA SER A 327 -5.23 -26.35 21.19
C SER A 327 -6.35 -26.76 22.14
N GLY A 328 -7.30 -25.86 22.44
CA GLY A 328 -8.35 -26.11 23.42
C GLY A 328 -7.91 -25.84 24.88
N GLU A 329 -6.65 -25.54 25.15
CA GLU A 329 -6.16 -25.19 26.49
C GLU A 329 -6.91 -24.00 27.09
N LEU A 330 -7.22 -22.98 26.25
CA LEU A 330 -7.97 -21.82 26.70
C LEU A 330 -9.39 -22.18 27.15
N PHE A 331 -10.02 -23.17 26.51
CA PHE A 331 -11.32 -23.72 26.92
C PHE A 331 -11.21 -24.41 28.28
N ASN A 332 -10.18 -25.24 28.44
CA ASN A 332 -9.91 -25.96 29.68
C ASN A 332 -9.57 -25.04 30.86
N LYS A 333 -8.78 -23.99 30.61
CA LYS A 333 -8.42 -22.99 31.63
C LYS A 333 -9.62 -22.30 32.28
N GLY A 334 -10.73 -22.18 31.55
CA GLY A 334 -12.01 -21.65 32.06
C GLY A 334 -12.84 -22.65 32.86
N ARG A 335 -12.46 -23.95 32.97
CA ARG A 335 -13.23 -25.03 33.60
C ARG A 335 -12.61 -25.43 34.93
N ARG A 336 -13.43 -25.45 35.97
CA ARG A 336 -12.96 -25.83 37.32
C ARG A 336 -12.74 -27.32 37.49
N SER A 337 -13.61 -28.14 36.87
CA SER A 337 -13.53 -29.58 36.91
C SER A 337 -12.66 -30.14 35.79
N LYS A 338 -11.72 -31.00 36.11
CA LYS A 338 -10.93 -31.74 35.12
C LYS A 338 -11.78 -32.68 34.26
N ALA A 339 -12.93 -33.11 34.77
CA ALA A 339 -13.86 -33.94 34.00
C ALA A 339 -14.47 -33.19 32.81
N ASP A 340 -14.54 -31.87 32.88
CA ASP A 340 -15.06 -31.01 31.80
C ASP A 340 -13.98 -30.58 30.80
N HIS A 341 -12.73 -31.01 31.00
CA HIS A 341 -11.62 -30.70 30.10
C HIS A 341 -11.77 -31.53 28.82
N VAL A 342 -11.50 -30.88 27.70
CA VAL A 342 -11.41 -31.53 26.40
C VAL A 342 -9.94 -31.81 26.05
N GLN A 343 -9.70 -32.98 25.50
CA GLN A 343 -8.43 -33.30 24.87
C GLN A 343 -8.68 -33.39 23.37
N LEU A 344 -8.02 -32.52 22.61
CA LEU A 344 -8.23 -32.43 21.18
C LEU A 344 -7.08 -33.14 20.46
N ASP A 345 -7.43 -33.98 19.48
CA ASP A 345 -6.46 -34.47 18.52
C ASP A 345 -6.29 -33.42 17.42
N LEU A 346 -5.12 -32.78 17.42
CA LEU A 346 -4.76 -31.71 16.49
C LEU A 346 -3.92 -32.21 15.31
N SER A 347 -3.77 -33.53 15.16
CA SER A 347 -3.05 -34.09 14.03
C SER A 347 -3.73 -33.77 12.70
N HIS A 348 -2.92 -33.56 11.66
CA HIS A 348 -3.42 -33.33 10.29
C HIS A 348 -4.32 -34.49 9.85
N SER A 349 -3.93 -35.74 10.13
CA SER A 349 -4.73 -36.93 9.79
C SER A 349 -6.15 -36.91 10.37
N HIS A 350 -6.32 -36.32 11.56
CA HIS A 350 -7.65 -36.18 12.19
C HIS A 350 -8.42 -34.99 11.66
N LEU A 351 -7.77 -33.85 11.49
CA LEU A 351 -8.42 -32.58 11.15
C LEU A 351 -8.52 -32.29 9.65
N SER A 352 -7.87 -33.02 8.77
CA SER A 352 -7.87 -32.75 7.31
C SER A 352 -9.27 -32.73 6.69
N LYS A 353 -10.21 -33.56 7.20
CA LYS A 353 -11.59 -33.61 6.71
C LYS A 353 -12.56 -32.67 7.41
N GLY A 354 -12.09 -31.96 8.42
CA GLY A 354 -12.88 -31.08 9.25
C GLY A 354 -13.73 -31.81 10.30
N VAL A 355 -13.55 -31.44 11.56
CA VAL A 355 -14.16 -32.12 12.71
C VAL A 355 -14.75 -31.09 13.67
N LEU A 356 -15.97 -31.37 14.15
CA LEU A 356 -16.53 -30.65 15.30
C LEU A 356 -15.88 -31.16 16.59
N CYS A 357 -15.08 -30.32 17.22
CA CYS A 357 -14.34 -30.67 18.42
C CYS A 357 -15.16 -30.48 19.69
N GLY A 358 -14.70 -31.13 20.79
CA GLY A 358 -15.37 -31.10 22.08
C GLY A 358 -15.55 -29.72 22.72
N ASP A 359 -14.80 -28.71 22.29
CA ASP A 359 -14.96 -27.31 22.71
C ASP A 359 -16.02 -26.53 21.88
N GLY A 360 -16.72 -27.20 20.96
CA GLY A 360 -17.77 -26.63 20.13
C GLY A 360 -17.29 -25.86 18.90
N GLN A 361 -16.00 -25.94 18.57
CA GLN A 361 -15.43 -25.36 17.34
C GLN A 361 -15.28 -26.47 16.29
N TRP A 362 -15.72 -26.18 15.08
CA TRP A 362 -15.35 -27.00 13.93
C TRP A 362 -13.95 -26.61 13.47
N ARG A 363 -13.03 -27.58 13.44
CA ARG A 363 -11.64 -27.36 13.03
C ARG A 363 -11.30 -28.12 11.77
N GLN A 364 -10.46 -27.51 10.95
CA GLN A 364 -9.84 -28.17 9.80
C GLN A 364 -8.39 -27.68 9.64
N ILE A 365 -7.52 -28.59 9.20
CA ILE A 365 -6.20 -28.27 8.67
C ILE A 365 -6.23 -28.53 7.17
N VAL A 366 -5.80 -27.55 6.37
CA VAL A 366 -5.72 -27.66 4.90
C VAL A 366 -4.31 -27.30 4.45
N THR A 367 -3.51 -28.30 4.14
CA THR A 367 -2.16 -28.15 3.59
C THR A 367 -2.21 -27.82 2.12
N VAL A 368 -1.06 -27.52 1.50
CA VAL A 368 -0.96 -27.35 0.05
C VAL A 368 -1.31 -28.65 -0.68
N GLU A 369 -0.95 -29.81 -0.13
CA GLU A 369 -1.28 -31.12 -0.68
C GLU A 369 -2.79 -31.41 -0.64
N ASP A 370 -3.45 -31.06 0.46
CA ASP A 370 -4.91 -31.14 0.55
C ASP A 370 -5.59 -30.23 -0.47
N ALA A 371 -5.04 -29.02 -0.68
CA ALA A 371 -5.57 -28.08 -1.66
C ALA A 371 -5.46 -28.64 -3.08
N LEU A 372 -4.31 -29.23 -3.45
CA LEU A 372 -4.12 -29.90 -4.73
C LEU A 372 -5.09 -31.09 -4.91
N THR A 373 -5.20 -31.95 -3.89
CA THR A 373 -6.13 -33.08 -3.89
C THR A 373 -7.57 -32.60 -4.04
N GLY A 374 -7.90 -31.45 -3.46
CA GLY A 374 -9.19 -30.77 -3.55
C GLY A 374 -9.41 -29.98 -4.86
N GLY A 375 -8.56 -30.15 -5.86
CA GLY A 375 -8.70 -29.59 -7.21
C GLY A 375 -8.02 -28.23 -7.45
N CYS A 376 -7.27 -27.69 -6.50
CA CYS A 376 -6.51 -26.46 -6.68
C CYS A 376 -5.22 -26.73 -7.46
N ASN A 377 -5.26 -26.56 -8.76
CA ASN A 377 -4.14 -26.81 -9.68
C ASN A 377 -3.21 -25.58 -9.89
N LEU A 378 -3.15 -24.69 -8.91
CA LEU A 378 -2.38 -23.44 -9.01
C LEU A 378 -0.93 -23.61 -8.56
N PHE A 379 -0.56 -24.77 -7.98
CA PHE A 379 0.74 -25.01 -7.39
C PHE A 379 1.50 -26.11 -8.11
N ASP A 380 2.80 -25.89 -8.25
CA ASP A 380 3.78 -26.91 -8.61
C ASP A 380 4.58 -27.24 -7.33
N LEU A 381 4.36 -28.41 -6.75
CA LEU A 381 5.01 -28.81 -5.49
C LEU A 381 6.51 -29.00 -5.65
N ASP A 382 6.96 -29.48 -6.80
CA ASP A 382 8.38 -29.67 -7.05
C ASP A 382 9.08 -28.31 -7.07
N GLN A 383 8.49 -27.32 -7.75
CA GLN A 383 9.00 -25.96 -7.75
C GLN A 383 8.94 -25.34 -6.35
N LEU A 384 7.83 -25.47 -5.62
CA LEU A 384 7.70 -24.94 -4.26
C LEU A 384 8.72 -25.57 -3.31
N SER A 385 9.07 -26.85 -3.47
CA SER A 385 10.09 -27.49 -2.65
C SER A 385 11.50 -26.93 -2.89
N LEU A 386 11.74 -26.35 -4.07
CA LEU A 386 12.97 -25.63 -4.41
C LEU A 386 12.96 -24.17 -3.96
N GLU A 387 11.78 -23.54 -3.87
CA GLU A 387 11.64 -22.14 -3.51
C GLU A 387 11.62 -21.89 -1.98
N TYR A 388 11.11 -22.86 -1.21
CA TYR A 388 10.97 -22.74 0.24
C TYR A 388 11.98 -23.62 0.97
N SER A 389 12.56 -23.08 2.05
CA SER A 389 13.34 -23.94 2.95
C SER A 389 12.45 -25.03 3.56
N PRO A 390 13.00 -26.22 3.92
CA PRO A 390 12.19 -27.27 4.56
C PRO A 390 11.38 -26.79 5.76
N ALA A 391 11.95 -25.91 6.59
CA ALA A 391 11.27 -25.37 7.77
C ALA A 391 10.09 -24.46 7.38
N GLU A 392 10.24 -23.64 6.35
CA GLU A 392 9.15 -22.80 5.85
C GLU A 392 8.12 -23.60 5.07
N TYR A 393 8.56 -24.57 4.30
CA TYR A 393 7.65 -25.51 3.62
C TYR A 393 6.74 -26.19 4.64
N GLN A 394 7.32 -26.73 5.73
CA GLN A 394 6.54 -27.32 6.83
C GLN A 394 5.63 -26.29 7.51
N ASN A 395 6.12 -25.10 7.80
CA ASN A 395 5.30 -24.09 8.46
C ASN A 395 4.22 -23.51 7.53
N LEU A 396 4.61 -22.94 6.39
CA LEU A 396 3.70 -22.12 5.56
C LEU A 396 2.81 -22.96 4.65
N LEU A 397 3.29 -24.14 4.22
CA LEU A 397 2.60 -24.97 3.23
C LEU A 397 1.99 -26.23 3.87
N MET A 398 2.68 -26.85 4.83
CA MET A 398 2.20 -28.05 5.53
C MET A 398 1.52 -27.75 6.85
N CYS A 399 1.39 -26.48 7.21
CA CYS A 399 0.67 -26.02 8.40
C CYS A 399 1.26 -26.46 9.76
N GLU A 400 2.57 -26.60 9.87
CA GLU A 400 3.24 -26.91 11.13
C GLU A 400 3.61 -25.64 11.90
N PHE A 401 3.44 -25.65 13.22
CA PHE A 401 3.87 -24.53 14.07
C PHE A 401 5.38 -24.52 14.26
N VAL A 402 5.95 -23.32 14.26
CA VAL A 402 7.40 -23.16 14.50
C VAL A 402 7.70 -23.24 15.98
N ASP A 403 8.71 -24.04 16.34
CA ASP A 403 9.36 -23.98 17.64
C ASP A 403 10.51 -22.96 17.59
N ASP A 404 10.31 -21.82 18.23
CA ASP A 404 11.24 -20.70 18.23
C ASP A 404 12.20 -20.69 19.43
N THR A 405 12.24 -21.75 20.22
CA THR A 405 13.10 -21.85 21.43
C THR A 405 14.59 -21.70 21.14
N ALA A 406 15.04 -22.05 19.95
CA ALA A 406 16.43 -21.92 19.51
C ALA A 406 16.72 -20.60 18.73
N SER A 407 15.72 -19.76 18.49
CA SER A 407 15.89 -18.49 17.79
C SER A 407 16.61 -17.46 18.67
N VAL A 408 17.42 -16.60 18.03
CA VAL A 408 17.99 -15.42 18.69
C VAL A 408 16.92 -14.36 18.96
N PHE A 409 15.88 -14.34 18.14
CA PHE A 409 14.76 -13.41 18.21
C PHE A 409 13.46 -14.18 18.50
N PRO A 410 13.10 -14.36 19.79
CA PRO A 410 11.87 -15.06 20.14
C PRO A 410 10.63 -14.34 19.58
N PHE A 411 9.66 -15.10 19.16
CA PHE A 411 8.42 -14.55 18.60
C PHE A 411 7.73 -13.53 19.53
N ALA A 412 7.78 -13.77 20.85
CA ALA A 412 7.20 -12.86 21.84
C ALA A 412 7.81 -11.44 21.82
N GLU A 413 9.10 -11.30 21.54
CA GLU A 413 9.77 -10.00 21.39
C GLU A 413 9.35 -9.34 20.06
N LEU A 414 9.29 -10.11 18.97
CA LEU A 414 8.89 -9.64 17.64
C LEU A 414 7.43 -9.17 17.61
N GLN A 415 6.55 -9.79 18.37
CA GLN A 415 5.16 -9.33 18.52
C GLN A 415 5.06 -7.88 19.02
N GLY A 416 5.98 -7.45 19.87
CA GLY A 416 6.05 -6.07 20.36
C GLY A 416 6.41 -5.04 19.28
N CYS A 417 6.92 -5.51 18.14
CA CYS A 417 7.32 -4.68 17.00
C CYS A 417 6.25 -4.58 15.91
N MET A 418 5.19 -5.38 15.98
CA MET A 418 4.14 -5.46 14.97
C MET A 418 3.05 -4.42 15.23
N VAL A 419 2.76 -3.59 14.23
CA VAL A 419 1.74 -2.53 14.31
C VAL A 419 0.83 -2.56 13.08
N ASP A 420 -0.33 -1.95 13.15
CA ASP A 420 -1.12 -1.61 11.96
C ASP A 420 -0.64 -0.26 11.41
N ALA A 421 0.26 -0.32 10.41
CA ALA A 421 0.90 0.86 9.86
C ALA A 421 -0.09 1.90 9.31
N LEU A 422 -1.23 1.48 8.74
CA LEU A 422 -2.25 2.38 8.21
C LEU A 422 -3.09 3.08 9.30
N GLU A 423 -3.17 2.49 10.48
CA GLU A 423 -3.91 3.08 11.60
C GLU A 423 -3.01 3.86 12.57
N GLU A 424 -1.73 3.44 12.73
CA GLU A 424 -0.83 4.03 13.72
C GLU A 424 0.13 5.07 13.14
N TRP A 425 0.50 4.96 11.85
CA TRP A 425 1.45 5.89 11.22
C TRP A 425 0.71 6.97 10.41
N GLU A 426 0.21 8.01 11.06
CA GLU A 426 -0.51 9.13 10.43
C GLU A 426 0.31 9.85 9.35
N ASP A 427 1.62 9.75 9.42
CA ASP A 427 2.61 10.43 8.58
C ASP A 427 3.12 9.57 7.41
N PHE A 428 2.60 8.36 7.23
CA PHE A 428 2.96 7.43 6.17
C PHE A 428 1.76 7.07 5.30
N ASN A 429 1.87 7.26 3.99
CA ASN A 429 0.83 6.84 3.03
C ASN A 429 1.45 6.02 1.92
N PRO A 430 1.36 4.68 1.95
CA PRO A 430 1.99 3.78 0.99
C PRO A 430 1.51 3.98 -0.46
N TYR A 431 0.34 4.61 -0.64
CA TYR A 431 -0.27 4.85 -1.96
C TYR A 431 0.12 6.21 -2.57
N ALA A 432 0.86 7.04 -1.84
CA ALA A 432 1.32 8.33 -2.35
C ALA A 432 2.56 8.17 -3.23
N VAL A 433 2.77 9.10 -4.16
CA VAL A 433 3.99 9.14 -5.00
C VAL A 433 5.25 9.25 -4.12
N ARG A 434 5.17 9.97 -3.00
CA ARG A 434 6.18 10.04 -1.95
C ARG A 434 5.54 9.58 -0.63
N PRO A 435 5.61 8.29 -0.29
CA PRO A 435 4.89 7.71 0.84
C PRO A 435 5.22 8.33 2.19
N PHE A 436 6.45 8.81 2.36
CA PHE A 436 6.95 9.42 3.60
C PHE A 436 7.31 10.91 3.44
N GLY A 437 6.91 11.55 2.35
CA GLY A 437 7.22 12.94 2.03
C GLY A 437 8.71 13.15 1.80
N TYR A 438 9.30 14.17 2.47
CA TYR A 438 10.73 14.51 2.37
C TYR A 438 11.51 14.16 3.64
N ARG A 439 10.97 13.32 4.50
CA ARG A 439 11.65 12.85 5.70
C ARG A 439 12.71 11.82 5.33
N PRO A 440 13.83 11.78 6.09
CA PRO A 440 14.92 10.87 5.81
C PRO A 440 14.49 9.41 5.98
N VAL A 441 15.03 8.58 5.11
CA VAL A 441 14.97 7.11 5.25
C VAL A 441 16.35 6.49 5.01
N TRP A 442 16.52 5.30 5.55
CA TRP A 442 17.70 4.47 5.37
C TRP A 442 17.34 3.21 4.60
N ILE A 443 18.23 2.78 3.73
CA ILE A 443 18.08 1.53 2.98
C ILE A 443 19.14 0.55 3.45
N GLY A 444 18.73 -0.66 3.75
CA GLY A 444 19.61 -1.81 3.91
C GLY A 444 19.38 -2.79 2.77
N TYR A 445 20.46 -3.35 2.25
CA TYR A 445 20.40 -4.22 1.09
C TYR A 445 21.31 -5.44 1.23
N ASP A 446 20.74 -6.61 1.00
CA ASP A 446 21.41 -7.92 0.99
C ASP A 446 21.31 -8.50 -0.43
N PRO A 447 22.38 -8.42 -1.27
CA PRO A 447 22.33 -8.81 -2.67
C PRO A 447 22.40 -10.33 -2.88
N SER A 448 21.82 -10.80 -4.00
CA SER A 448 21.92 -12.19 -4.45
C SER A 448 22.40 -12.31 -5.90
N GLU A 449 22.84 -13.49 -6.30
CA GLU A 449 23.17 -13.81 -7.69
C GLU A 449 21.92 -14.16 -8.52
N ALA A 450 21.92 -13.76 -9.80
CA ALA A 450 20.80 -14.03 -10.71
C ALA A 450 20.49 -15.52 -10.94
N ASN A 451 21.49 -16.39 -10.79
CA ASN A 451 21.40 -17.82 -11.05
C ASN A 451 21.43 -18.68 -9.77
N GLY A 452 21.55 -18.06 -8.59
CA GLY A 452 21.49 -18.76 -7.32
C GLY A 452 20.07 -18.76 -6.77
N GLY A 453 19.44 -19.76 -6.32
CA GLY A 453 18.06 -19.80 -5.82
C GLY A 453 17.72 -18.80 -4.68
N ASP A 454 18.70 -17.99 -4.24
CA ASP A 454 18.55 -16.98 -3.18
C ASP A 454 17.90 -15.70 -3.69
N SER A 455 17.11 -15.06 -2.86
CA SER A 455 16.53 -13.73 -3.12
C SER A 455 17.43 -12.62 -2.59
N ALA A 456 17.42 -11.46 -3.28
CA ALA A 456 18.02 -10.25 -2.73
C ALA A 456 17.02 -9.55 -1.81
N GLY A 457 17.43 -9.24 -0.58
CA GLY A 457 16.63 -8.54 0.42
C GLY A 457 16.85 -7.02 0.39
N CYS A 458 15.80 -6.24 0.46
CA CYS A 458 15.86 -4.78 0.59
C CYS A 458 14.87 -4.28 1.63
N ALA A 459 15.31 -3.41 2.53
CA ALA A 459 14.45 -2.76 3.51
C ALA A 459 14.63 -1.24 3.48
N VAL A 460 13.49 -0.52 3.50
CA VAL A 460 13.44 0.94 3.65
C VAL A 460 12.96 1.26 5.06
N ILE A 461 13.79 1.93 5.84
CA ILE A 461 13.54 2.19 7.26
C ILE A 461 13.53 3.70 7.52
N ALA A 462 12.50 4.17 8.20
CA ALA A 462 12.49 5.52 8.76
C ALA A 462 13.21 5.51 10.11
N PRO A 463 14.27 6.31 10.29
CA PRO A 463 14.93 6.48 11.58
C PRO A 463 14.01 7.27 12.55
N PRO A 464 14.22 7.12 13.86
CA PRO A 464 13.48 7.90 14.85
C PRO A 464 13.81 9.39 14.73
N MET A 465 12.77 10.23 14.78
CA MET A 465 12.91 11.70 14.72
C MET A 465 13.41 12.30 16.05
N VAL A 466 13.31 11.55 17.12
CA VAL A 466 13.75 11.95 18.48
C VAL A 466 14.52 10.82 19.13
N ALA A 467 15.43 11.16 20.03
CA ALA A 467 16.19 10.16 20.77
C ALA A 467 15.25 9.21 21.54
N GLY A 468 15.47 7.91 21.42
CA GLY A 468 14.61 6.88 22.01
C GLY A 468 13.29 6.62 21.28
N GLY A 469 13.08 7.26 20.13
CA GLY A 469 11.95 6.97 19.24
C GLY A 469 12.10 5.62 18.54
N LYS A 470 11.15 5.29 17.68
CA LYS A 470 11.08 4.00 17.00
C LYS A 470 11.56 4.08 15.57
N PHE A 471 12.28 3.07 15.14
CA PHE A 471 12.55 2.77 13.75
C PHE A 471 11.30 2.15 13.14
N ARG A 472 10.95 2.52 11.90
CA ARG A 472 9.78 1.97 11.20
C ARG A 472 10.21 1.38 9.87
N VAL A 473 9.92 0.11 9.64
CA VAL A 473 10.15 -0.54 8.34
C VAL A 473 9.00 -0.16 7.43
N LEU A 474 9.23 0.83 6.56
CA LEU A 474 8.21 1.38 5.65
C LEU A 474 7.92 0.46 4.48
N GLU A 475 8.98 -0.13 3.90
CA GLU A 475 8.89 -1.09 2.81
C GLU A 475 9.96 -2.17 2.97
N ARG A 476 9.64 -3.36 2.46
CA ARG A 476 10.59 -4.45 2.26
C ARG A 476 10.33 -5.09 0.91
N HIS A 477 11.40 -5.56 0.29
CA HIS A 477 11.36 -6.22 -1.01
C HIS A 477 12.24 -7.45 -0.99
N GLN A 478 11.82 -8.47 -1.73
CA GLN A 478 12.61 -9.65 -2.06
C GLN A 478 12.61 -9.79 -3.58
N TRP A 479 13.79 -9.81 -4.17
CA TRP A 479 13.95 -9.87 -5.63
C TRP A 479 14.73 -11.13 -6.02
N GLN A 480 14.17 -11.92 -6.92
CA GLN A 480 14.79 -13.13 -7.44
C GLN A 480 15.18 -12.98 -8.90
N GLY A 481 16.23 -13.69 -9.33
CA GLY A 481 16.62 -13.79 -10.74
C GLY A 481 17.09 -12.49 -11.39
N MET A 482 17.42 -11.45 -10.61
CA MET A 482 17.87 -10.16 -11.14
C MET A 482 19.37 -10.09 -11.25
N ASN A 483 19.89 -9.60 -12.37
CA ASN A 483 21.29 -9.22 -12.49
C ASN A 483 21.61 -7.96 -11.68
N PHE A 484 22.89 -7.69 -11.43
CA PHE A 484 23.35 -6.59 -10.59
C PHE A 484 22.89 -5.21 -11.06
N ALA A 485 22.81 -4.99 -12.37
CA ALA A 485 22.33 -3.73 -12.92
C ALA A 485 20.84 -3.51 -12.64
N ALA A 486 20.02 -4.56 -12.75
CA ALA A 486 18.60 -4.50 -12.41
C ALA A 486 18.39 -4.29 -10.90
N GLN A 487 19.19 -4.92 -10.05
CA GLN A 487 19.17 -4.71 -8.60
C GLN A 487 19.52 -3.26 -8.25
N ALA A 488 20.61 -2.72 -8.81
CA ALA A 488 21.00 -1.32 -8.61
C ALA A 488 19.94 -0.33 -9.12
N GLN A 489 19.28 -0.62 -10.24
CA GLN A 489 18.17 0.22 -10.75
C GLN A 489 16.98 0.21 -9.79
N LYS A 490 16.61 -0.91 -9.18
CA LYS A 490 15.55 -0.98 -8.16
C LYS A 490 15.88 -0.11 -6.94
N ILE A 491 17.13 -0.13 -6.47
CA ILE A 491 17.56 0.74 -5.38
C ILE A 491 17.47 2.21 -5.81
N LYS A 492 17.85 2.54 -7.05
CA LYS A 492 17.75 3.89 -7.59
C LYS A 492 16.29 4.37 -7.63
N ASP A 493 15.36 3.51 -8.08
CA ASP A 493 13.92 3.82 -8.08
C ASP A 493 13.42 4.19 -6.66
N LEU A 494 13.93 3.51 -5.62
CA LEU A 494 13.65 3.86 -4.23
C LEU A 494 14.21 5.23 -3.82
N THR A 495 15.39 5.65 -4.34
CA THR A 495 15.92 6.99 -4.06
C THR A 495 15.11 8.11 -4.72
N GLU A 496 14.36 7.80 -5.78
CA GLU A 496 13.41 8.74 -6.39
C GLU A 496 12.10 8.84 -5.59
N LYS A 497 11.69 7.72 -5.00
CA LYS A 497 10.47 7.62 -4.20
C LYS A 497 10.62 8.20 -2.79
N TYR A 498 11.80 8.04 -2.17
CA TYR A 498 12.10 8.45 -0.80
C TYR A 498 13.26 9.45 -0.73
N CYS A 499 13.35 10.18 0.38
CA CYS A 499 14.51 10.98 0.72
C CYS A 499 15.54 10.11 1.43
N VAL A 500 16.39 9.44 0.66
CA VAL A 500 17.36 8.47 1.20
C VAL A 500 18.60 9.19 1.69
N GLU A 501 18.98 9.00 2.96
CA GLU A 501 20.20 9.55 3.56
C GLU A 501 21.30 8.51 3.74
N TYR A 502 20.94 7.23 3.81
CA TYR A 502 21.89 6.15 4.02
C TYR A 502 21.50 4.91 3.20
N ILE A 503 22.50 4.28 2.60
CA ILE A 503 22.37 2.97 1.97
C ILE A 503 23.51 2.08 2.49
N GLY A 504 23.18 1.01 3.21
CA GLY A 504 24.10 -0.04 3.65
C GLY A 504 23.94 -1.28 2.82
N ILE A 505 25.02 -1.75 2.19
CA ILE A 505 25.00 -2.90 1.26
C ILE A 505 25.99 -3.95 1.74
N ASP A 506 25.55 -5.23 1.82
CA ASP A 506 26.51 -6.31 1.93
C ASP A 506 27.35 -6.40 0.63
N ALA A 507 28.62 -6.15 0.77
CA ALA A 507 29.59 -6.22 -0.31
C ALA A 507 30.54 -7.42 -0.16
N THR A 508 30.13 -8.44 0.58
CA THR A 508 30.88 -9.69 0.71
C THR A 508 30.72 -10.48 -0.60
N THR A 509 31.79 -10.81 -1.26
CA THR A 509 31.86 -11.57 -2.51
C THR A 509 30.96 -11.04 -3.65
N VAL A 510 29.71 -11.45 -3.73
CA VAL A 510 28.74 -11.16 -4.78
C VAL A 510 28.28 -9.70 -4.76
N GLY A 511 28.09 -9.13 -3.59
CA GLY A 511 27.53 -7.80 -3.42
C GLY A 511 28.42 -6.66 -3.87
N GLN A 512 29.73 -6.90 -4.08
CA GLN A 512 30.67 -5.89 -4.54
C GLN A 512 30.24 -5.26 -5.89
N GLY A 513 29.66 -6.07 -6.78
CA GLY A 513 29.19 -5.59 -8.09
C GLY A 513 28.01 -4.62 -7.97
N VAL A 514 27.02 -4.94 -7.14
CA VAL A 514 25.87 -4.06 -6.88
C VAL A 514 26.32 -2.80 -6.15
N PHE A 515 27.18 -2.93 -5.16
CA PHE A 515 27.72 -1.81 -4.40
C PHE A 515 28.40 -0.76 -5.30
N GLN A 516 29.23 -1.20 -6.26
CA GLN A 516 29.89 -0.29 -7.20
C GLN A 516 28.86 0.47 -8.05
N LEU A 517 27.86 -0.22 -8.60
CA LEU A 517 26.80 0.41 -9.39
C LEU A 517 25.96 1.40 -8.57
N VAL A 518 25.66 1.07 -7.31
CA VAL A 518 24.92 1.98 -6.43
C VAL A 518 25.74 3.24 -6.13
N ARG A 519 27.05 3.12 -5.93
CA ARG A 519 27.93 4.25 -5.69
C ARG A 519 27.99 5.26 -6.83
N GLU A 520 27.69 4.86 -8.06
CA GLU A 520 27.63 5.79 -9.20
C GLU A 520 26.54 6.87 -9.02
N PHE A 521 25.40 6.52 -8.46
CA PHE A 521 24.31 7.48 -8.22
C PHE A 521 24.15 7.87 -6.75
N PHE A 522 24.67 7.10 -5.81
CA PHE A 522 24.68 7.40 -4.38
C PHE A 522 26.09 7.19 -3.80
N PRO A 523 27.01 8.17 -3.96
CA PRO A 523 28.41 8.02 -3.55
C PRO A 523 28.64 7.76 -2.06
N ALA A 524 27.66 8.14 -1.21
CA ALA A 524 27.70 7.93 0.25
C ALA A 524 27.28 6.52 0.69
N ALA A 525 27.01 5.59 -0.26
CA ALA A 525 26.67 4.22 0.08
C ALA A 525 27.77 3.57 0.92
N ARG A 526 27.38 2.86 1.97
CA ARG A 526 28.29 2.19 2.91
C ARG A 526 28.45 0.72 2.54
N GLU A 527 29.69 0.34 2.37
CA GLU A 527 30.10 -1.06 2.21
C GLU A 527 30.06 -1.78 3.55
N ILE A 528 29.38 -2.94 3.60
CA ILE A 528 29.35 -3.84 4.75
C ILE A 528 30.03 -5.14 4.34
N LYS A 529 31.10 -5.54 5.05
CA LYS A 529 31.77 -6.83 4.84
C LYS A 529 31.50 -7.73 6.01
N TYR A 530 30.95 -8.90 5.73
CA TYR A 530 30.61 -9.87 6.77
C TYR A 530 31.85 -10.49 7.40
N THR A 531 32.15 -10.04 8.61
CA THR A 531 33.02 -10.75 9.55
C THR A 531 32.19 -11.25 10.72
N PRO A 532 32.66 -12.23 11.50
CA PRO A 532 31.95 -12.67 12.70
C PRO A 532 31.64 -11.52 13.66
N GLU A 533 32.54 -10.53 13.77
CA GLU A 533 32.38 -9.35 14.61
C GLU A 533 31.26 -8.44 14.09
N ILE A 534 31.23 -8.14 12.79
CA ILE A 534 30.19 -7.31 12.16
C ILE A 534 28.83 -8.00 12.25
N LYS A 535 28.75 -9.31 11.96
CA LYS A 535 27.51 -10.08 12.15
C LYS A 535 27.03 -10.04 13.60
N THR A 536 27.95 -10.17 14.55
CA THR A 536 27.63 -10.07 15.99
C THR A 536 27.11 -8.68 16.34
N ALA A 537 27.76 -7.61 15.87
CA ALA A 537 27.33 -6.24 16.13
C ALA A 537 25.92 -5.96 15.55
N MET A 538 25.64 -6.43 14.32
CA MET A 538 24.33 -6.29 13.70
C MET A 538 23.23 -7.01 14.50
N VAL A 539 23.46 -8.26 14.86
CA VAL A 539 22.49 -9.05 15.63
C VAL A 539 22.27 -8.48 17.02
N LEU A 540 23.32 -8.04 17.72
CA LEU A 540 23.18 -7.40 19.03
C LEU A 540 22.44 -6.07 18.95
N LYS A 541 22.68 -5.26 17.90
CA LYS A 541 21.96 -4.03 17.65
C LYS A 541 20.47 -4.27 17.41
N ALA A 542 20.15 -5.22 16.52
CA ALA A 542 18.77 -5.59 16.25
C ALA A 542 18.09 -6.14 17.52
N LYS A 543 18.78 -7.00 18.28
CA LYS A 543 18.25 -7.57 19.53
C LYS A 543 17.95 -6.49 20.57
N ASP A 544 18.84 -5.53 20.75
CA ASP A 544 18.61 -4.38 21.64
C ASP A 544 17.42 -3.53 21.16
N THR A 545 17.34 -3.24 19.85
CA THR A 545 16.27 -2.44 19.26
C THR A 545 14.90 -3.13 19.37
N ILE A 546 14.84 -4.43 19.08
CA ILE A 546 13.64 -5.25 19.18
C ILE A 546 13.24 -5.44 20.65
N GLY A 547 14.18 -5.82 21.52
CA GLY A 547 13.91 -6.06 22.94
C GLY A 547 13.39 -4.82 23.69
N ARG A 548 13.77 -3.62 23.26
CA ARG A 548 13.23 -2.35 23.77
C ARG A 548 11.92 -1.92 23.11
N GLY A 549 11.41 -2.66 22.11
CA GLY A 549 10.24 -2.28 21.34
C GLY A 549 10.45 -1.00 20.50
N CYS A 550 11.70 -0.74 20.09
CA CYS A 550 12.09 0.42 19.29
C CYS A 550 12.13 0.13 17.78
N LEU A 551 11.73 -1.05 17.31
CA LEU A 551 11.49 -1.37 15.92
C LEU A 551 9.98 -1.51 15.71
N GLU A 552 9.45 -0.96 14.63
CA GLU A 552 8.08 -1.18 14.19
C GLU A 552 8.04 -1.64 12.73
N TYR A 553 7.14 -2.57 12.44
CA TYR A 553 6.78 -2.96 11.08
C TYR A 553 5.32 -3.39 11.01
N ASP A 554 4.73 -3.28 9.81
CA ASP A 554 3.32 -3.65 9.64
C ASP A 554 3.09 -5.14 9.91
N THR A 555 2.02 -5.47 10.63
CA THR A 555 1.64 -6.85 10.97
C THR A 555 1.41 -7.75 9.76
N SER A 556 1.14 -7.17 8.59
CA SER A 556 1.03 -7.93 7.33
C SER A 556 2.39 -8.43 6.81
N HIS A 557 3.48 -7.88 7.32
CA HIS A 557 4.85 -8.27 6.95
C HIS A 557 5.33 -9.49 7.76
N THR A 558 4.61 -10.60 7.65
CA THR A 558 4.89 -11.84 8.38
C THR A 558 6.24 -12.46 8.02
N ASP A 559 6.74 -12.16 6.83
CA ASP A 559 8.06 -12.53 6.32
C ASP A 559 9.21 -11.88 7.13
N ILE A 560 9.04 -10.64 7.62
CA ILE A 560 10.01 -10.01 8.54
C ILE A 560 10.11 -10.84 9.82
N THR A 561 8.98 -11.20 10.40
CA THR A 561 8.93 -12.01 11.62
C THR A 561 9.59 -13.37 11.39
N ALA A 562 9.26 -14.07 10.32
CA ALA A 562 9.83 -15.35 9.97
C ALA A 562 11.34 -15.26 9.75
N ALA A 563 11.81 -14.22 9.05
CA ALA A 563 13.22 -13.99 8.78
C ALA A 563 14.04 -13.78 10.06
N PHE A 564 13.54 -12.99 11.02
CA PHE A 564 14.22 -12.83 12.31
C PHE A 564 14.20 -14.12 13.13
N MET A 565 13.08 -14.86 13.15
CA MET A 565 12.98 -16.13 13.87
C MET A 565 13.92 -17.21 13.31
N ALA A 566 14.31 -17.13 12.05
CA ALA A 566 15.24 -18.07 11.42
C ALA A 566 16.70 -17.87 11.88
N ILE A 567 17.04 -16.74 12.50
CA ILE A 567 18.41 -16.44 12.91
C ILE A 567 18.78 -17.21 14.18
N ARG A 568 19.85 -17.98 14.09
CA ARG A 568 20.37 -18.83 15.18
C ARG A 568 21.84 -18.53 15.46
N LYS A 569 22.24 -18.72 16.71
CA LYS A 569 23.65 -18.64 17.11
C LYS A 569 24.33 -19.97 16.78
N THR A 570 25.43 -19.92 16.05
CA THR A 570 26.21 -21.08 15.63
C THR A 570 27.70 -20.85 15.92
N MET A 571 28.50 -21.88 15.72
CA MET A 571 29.97 -21.76 15.80
C MET A 571 30.53 -21.61 14.38
N THR A 572 31.61 -20.84 14.23
CA THR A 572 32.38 -20.80 12.98
C THR A 572 32.87 -22.18 12.59
N ALA A 573 33.17 -22.42 11.30
CA ALA A 573 33.65 -23.72 10.83
C ALA A 573 34.93 -24.21 11.58
N SER A 574 35.73 -23.29 12.13
CA SER A 574 36.89 -23.60 12.94
C SER A 574 36.54 -23.97 14.41
N GLY A 575 35.28 -23.81 14.83
CA GLY A 575 34.86 -24.01 16.22
C GLY A 575 35.38 -22.95 17.21
N ALA A 576 36.14 -21.96 16.75
CA ALA A 576 36.86 -21.03 17.62
C ALA A 576 36.03 -19.83 18.06
N ARG A 577 34.97 -19.45 17.30
CA ARG A 577 34.13 -18.25 17.57
C ARG A 577 32.67 -18.55 17.35
N SER A 578 31.82 -17.90 18.11
CA SER A 578 30.39 -17.89 17.80
C SER A 578 30.07 -16.89 16.70
N THR A 579 29.16 -17.27 15.83
CA THR A 579 28.63 -16.44 14.75
C THR A 579 27.10 -16.61 14.67
N TYR A 580 26.46 -15.89 13.79
CA TYR A 580 25.01 -15.98 13.55
C TYR A 580 24.76 -16.37 12.11
N THR A 581 23.86 -17.32 11.92
CA THR A 581 23.42 -17.76 10.60
C THR A 581 21.90 -17.91 10.60
N ALA A 582 21.27 -17.76 9.46
CA ALA A 582 19.95 -18.36 9.26
C ALA A 582 20.12 -19.89 9.21
N SER A 583 19.14 -20.63 9.69
CA SER A 583 19.19 -22.10 9.58
C SER A 583 19.23 -22.45 8.10
N ARG A 584 20.40 -22.86 7.62
CA ARG A 584 20.57 -23.39 6.27
C ARG A 584 20.13 -24.85 6.24
N SER A 585 19.01 -25.13 5.63
CA SER A 585 18.88 -26.29 4.75
C SER A 585 19.40 -25.83 3.40
N GLU A 586 20.15 -26.66 2.71
CA GLU A 586 21.11 -26.31 1.66
C GLU A 586 20.62 -25.46 0.45
N GLU A 587 19.39 -24.93 0.40
CA GLU A 587 18.82 -24.35 -0.81
C GLU A 587 18.10 -23.01 -0.71
N ALA A 588 17.81 -22.40 0.43
CA ALA A 588 17.34 -21.00 0.47
C ALA A 588 17.50 -20.32 1.85
N SER A 589 18.14 -19.17 1.87
CA SER A 589 18.28 -18.31 3.02
C SER A 589 17.18 -17.24 3.02
N HIS A 590 16.10 -17.44 3.75
CA HIS A 590 15.02 -16.45 3.82
C HIS A 590 15.18 -15.42 4.95
N ALA A 591 16.38 -15.27 5.51
CA ALA A 591 16.70 -14.20 6.45
C ALA A 591 17.15 -12.89 5.76
N ASP A 592 17.15 -12.82 4.43
CA ASP A 592 17.66 -11.69 3.65
C ASP A 592 16.97 -10.38 4.03
N VAL A 593 15.66 -10.42 4.30
CA VAL A 593 14.92 -9.26 4.81
C VAL A 593 15.39 -8.85 6.21
N ALA A 594 15.67 -9.80 7.10
CA ALA A 594 16.19 -9.47 8.43
C ALA A 594 17.62 -8.92 8.35
N TRP A 595 18.48 -9.48 7.49
CA TRP A 595 19.82 -8.95 7.26
C TRP A 595 19.75 -7.55 6.64
N SER A 596 18.89 -7.30 5.66
CA SER A 596 18.72 -5.97 5.09
C SER A 596 18.22 -4.94 6.12
N ILE A 597 17.30 -5.31 7.01
CA ILE A 597 16.90 -4.44 8.13
C ILE A 597 18.10 -4.15 9.05
N MET A 598 18.90 -5.17 9.39
CA MET A 598 20.09 -4.99 10.21
C MET A 598 21.16 -4.12 9.53
N HIS A 599 21.32 -4.19 8.21
CA HIS A 599 22.22 -3.29 7.46
C HIS A 599 21.79 -1.82 7.60
N ALA A 600 20.52 -1.53 7.54
CA ALA A 600 20.04 -0.17 7.74
C ALA A 600 20.21 0.29 9.20
N LEU A 601 19.96 -0.58 10.18
CA LEU A 601 20.12 -0.27 11.60
C LEU A 601 21.59 0.02 11.99
N LEU A 602 22.58 -0.45 11.23
CA LEU A 602 23.99 -0.15 11.46
C LEU A 602 24.33 1.34 11.31
N ASN A 603 23.50 2.13 10.66
CA ASN A 603 23.75 3.58 10.56
C ASN A 603 23.60 4.30 11.91
N GLU A 604 22.85 3.76 12.86
CA GLU A 604 22.79 4.30 14.21
C GLU A 604 23.88 3.69 15.07
N PRO A 605 24.79 4.47 15.67
CA PRO A 605 25.78 3.93 16.58
C PRO A 605 25.11 3.26 17.78
N LEU A 606 25.70 2.17 18.27
CA LEU A 606 25.30 1.55 19.53
C LEU A 606 25.51 2.60 20.64
N THR A 607 24.46 3.22 21.13
CA THR A 607 24.52 4.08 22.31
C THR A 607 24.76 3.19 23.53
N ALA A 608 26.00 3.14 23.99
CA ALA A 608 26.26 2.77 25.36
C ALA A 608 25.46 3.71 26.28
N GLY A 609 24.71 3.15 27.19
CA GLY A 609 23.86 3.89 28.14
C GLY A 609 24.58 5.13 28.67
N SER A 610 23.82 6.22 28.72
CA SER A 610 24.15 7.55 29.24
C SER A 610 25.44 7.65 30.05
N GLY A 611 26.50 8.22 29.47
CA GLY A 611 27.69 8.60 30.19
C GLY A 611 28.95 8.51 29.33
N HIS A 612 29.37 9.68 28.88
CA HIS A 612 30.64 10.00 28.22
C HIS A 612 30.75 9.66 26.73
N SER A 613 30.69 10.70 25.94
CA SER A 613 31.25 10.77 24.61
C SER A 613 32.72 10.36 24.64
N SER A 614 33.02 9.14 24.23
CA SER A 614 34.35 8.77 23.80
C SER A 614 34.34 8.76 22.27
N PRO A 615 35.22 9.53 21.61
CA PRO A 615 35.26 9.60 20.14
C PRO A 615 36.04 8.42 19.53
N ASN A 616 36.00 7.26 20.16
CA ASN A 616 36.58 6.05 19.60
C ASN A 616 35.49 5.25 18.87
N ILE A 617 35.15 5.77 17.68
CA ILE A 617 34.61 4.94 16.62
C ILE A 617 35.69 3.90 16.32
N LEU A 618 35.34 2.64 16.45
CA LEU A 618 36.11 1.53 15.93
C LEU A 618 36.24 1.69 14.42
N GLU A 619 37.29 2.39 13.97
CA GLU A 619 37.78 2.25 12.59
C GLU A 619 38.45 0.86 12.52
N PHE A 620 37.74 -0.11 12.02
CA PHE A 620 38.33 -1.37 11.63
C PHE A 620 38.91 -1.19 10.20
N TYR A 621 40.24 -1.21 10.13
CA TYR A 621 40.99 -1.39 8.92
C TYR A 621 40.88 -2.82 8.39
#